data_53e8686dc41968be324d3397577b41a4
#
_entry.id   53e8686dc41968be324d3397577b41a4
#
_cell.length_a   1.000
_cell.length_b   1.000
_cell.length_c   1.000
_cell.angle_alpha   90.00
_cell.angle_beta   90.00
_cell.angle_gamma   90.00
#
_symmetry.space_group_name_H-M   'P 1'
#
loop_
_entity.id
_entity.type
_entity.pdbx_description
1 polymer ?
#
loop_
_entity_poly.entity_id
_entity_poly.type
_entity_poly.pdbx_seq_one_letter_code
_entity_poly.pdbx_strand_id
1 'polypeptide(L)'
;VFNFATDATQEIEVVSIVDPAVQASEEAKTSYLQSRDESVLESTEGATRFVLRALTPPQREAAEVAAGVYRRSELGRQLWMQQPDEPIERARWQHALPEDEREALGSYEGYLSRVYREMLRAGLVRIIGHDGDPVELLDKVRPEHHRQLLFQELVAHIQNLSTLPAEGK
;
A
#
# COMPACT_ATOMS: atom_id res chain seq x y z
N VAL A 1 28.99 -7.06 -12.58
CA VAL A 1 28.05 -6.13 -13.24
C VAL A 1 27.00 -5.74 -12.21
N PHE A 2 26.88 -4.45 -11.91
CA PHE A 2 25.82 -3.98 -11.02
C PHE A 2 24.52 -3.81 -11.82
N ASN A 3 23.44 -4.47 -11.39
CA ASN A 3 22.11 -4.20 -11.91
C ASN A 3 21.59 -2.95 -11.19
N PHE A 4 21.44 -1.87 -11.95
CA PHE A 4 20.80 -0.66 -11.43
C PHE A 4 19.29 -0.90 -11.36
N ALA A 5 18.68 -0.40 -10.29
CA ALA A 5 17.24 -0.42 -10.14
C ALA A 5 16.58 0.19 -11.40
N THR A 6 15.39 -0.28 -11.70
CA THR A 6 14.48 0.35 -12.65
C THR A 6 14.54 1.86 -12.47
N ASP A 7 14.74 2.59 -13.57
CA ASP A 7 14.81 4.05 -13.54
C ASP A 7 13.64 4.59 -12.69
N ALA A 8 13.95 5.36 -11.64
CA ALA A 8 12.95 5.94 -10.76
C ALA A 8 11.96 6.87 -11.51
N THR A 9 12.25 7.16 -12.76
CA THR A 9 11.35 7.91 -13.67
C THR A 9 10.41 7.01 -14.45
N GLN A 10 10.62 5.68 -14.45
CA GLN A 10 9.73 4.76 -15.15
C GLN A 10 8.38 4.69 -14.48
N GLU A 11 7.35 5.08 -15.22
CA GLU A 11 5.96 4.94 -14.79
C GLU A 11 5.42 3.57 -15.21
N ILE A 12 4.65 2.97 -14.33
CA ILE A 12 3.87 1.78 -14.63
C ILE A 12 2.40 2.05 -14.39
N GLU A 13 1.56 1.39 -15.15
CA GLU A 13 0.11 1.40 -14.97
C GLU A 13 -0.32 0.11 -14.26
N VAL A 14 -1.18 0.24 -13.26
CA VAL A 14 -1.76 -0.88 -12.51
C VAL A 14 -3.26 -0.68 -12.31
N VAL A 15 -3.99 -1.77 -12.15
CA VAL A 15 -5.35 -1.78 -11.60
C VAL A 15 -5.29 -2.27 -10.15
N SER A 16 -6.31 -1.95 -9.35
CA SER A 16 -6.40 -2.48 -7.99
C SER A 16 -7.31 -3.69 -7.94
N ILE A 17 -6.87 -4.76 -7.29
CA ILE A 17 -7.71 -5.94 -7.03
C ILE A 17 -8.86 -5.65 -6.06
N VAL A 18 -8.81 -4.51 -5.36
CA VAL A 18 -9.89 -4.03 -4.49
C VAL A 18 -11.01 -3.36 -5.30
N ASP A 19 -10.72 -2.96 -6.55
CA ASP A 19 -11.73 -2.34 -7.43
C ASP A 19 -12.81 -3.38 -7.77
N PRO A 20 -14.09 -3.10 -7.49
CA PRO A 20 -15.19 -4.02 -7.80
C PRO A 20 -15.32 -4.39 -9.29
N ALA A 21 -14.75 -3.59 -10.19
CA ALA A 21 -14.74 -3.88 -11.62
C ALA A 21 -13.73 -4.97 -12.01
N VAL A 22 -12.74 -5.25 -11.15
CA VAL A 22 -11.75 -6.32 -11.40
C VAL A 22 -12.35 -7.68 -11.06
N GLN A 23 -12.42 -8.55 -12.06
CA GLN A 23 -12.90 -9.92 -11.92
C GLN A 23 -11.71 -10.88 -11.95
N ALA A 24 -11.58 -11.67 -10.89
CA ALA A 24 -10.49 -12.64 -10.76
C ALA A 24 -10.75 -13.61 -9.60
N SER A 25 -10.20 -14.83 -9.69
CA SER A 25 -10.09 -15.75 -8.55
C SER A 25 -9.10 -15.22 -7.51
N GLU A 26 -9.13 -15.73 -6.29
CA GLU A 26 -8.17 -15.33 -5.25
C GLU A 26 -6.72 -15.70 -5.61
N GLU A 27 -6.53 -16.84 -6.31
CA GLU A 27 -5.23 -17.23 -6.82
C GLU A 27 -4.73 -16.25 -7.90
N ALA A 28 -5.61 -15.81 -8.81
CA ALA A 28 -5.29 -14.84 -9.84
C ALA A 28 -4.94 -13.48 -9.24
N LYS A 29 -5.67 -13.01 -8.24
CA LYS A 29 -5.35 -11.78 -7.50
C LYS A 29 -3.98 -11.86 -6.84
N THR A 30 -3.69 -12.98 -6.16
CA THR A 30 -2.37 -13.19 -5.53
C THR A 30 -1.25 -13.19 -6.57
N SER A 31 -1.45 -13.87 -7.70
CA SER A 31 -0.48 -13.89 -8.80
C SER A 31 -0.25 -12.51 -9.39
N TYR A 32 -1.32 -11.72 -9.58
CA TYR A 32 -1.24 -10.35 -10.07
C TYR A 32 -0.44 -9.44 -9.12
N LEU A 33 -0.70 -9.51 -7.81
CA LEU A 33 0.04 -8.70 -6.82
C LEU A 33 1.56 -8.97 -6.86
N GLN A 34 1.96 -10.18 -7.21
CA GLN A 34 3.37 -10.55 -7.32
C GLN A 34 3.99 -10.15 -8.67
N SER A 35 3.28 -10.43 -9.77
CA SER A 35 3.79 -10.27 -11.13
C SER A 35 3.43 -8.94 -11.80
N ARG A 36 2.33 -8.32 -11.40
CA ARG A 36 1.66 -7.20 -12.08
C ARG A 36 1.23 -7.52 -13.51
N ASP A 37 1.09 -8.80 -13.82
CA ASP A 37 0.63 -9.27 -15.12
C ASP A 37 -0.89 -9.30 -15.14
N GLU A 38 -1.50 -8.33 -15.80
CA GLU A 38 -2.98 -8.24 -15.92
C GLU A 38 -3.58 -9.43 -16.67
N SER A 39 -2.80 -10.17 -17.46
CA SER A 39 -3.30 -11.32 -18.21
C SER A 39 -3.78 -12.46 -17.32
N VAL A 40 -3.40 -12.47 -16.04
CA VAL A 40 -3.87 -13.46 -15.06
C VAL A 40 -5.25 -13.13 -14.51
N LEU A 41 -5.72 -11.88 -14.69
CA LEU A 41 -7.07 -11.43 -14.27
C LEU A 41 -8.10 -11.79 -15.34
N GLU A 42 -9.30 -12.17 -14.94
CA GLU A 42 -10.38 -12.54 -15.87
C GLU A 42 -10.92 -11.32 -16.63
N SER A 43 -11.05 -10.20 -15.95
CA SER A 43 -11.43 -8.91 -16.56
C SER A 43 -10.97 -7.74 -15.72
N THR A 44 -10.53 -6.68 -16.41
CA THR A 44 -10.23 -5.35 -15.82
C THR A 44 -11.07 -4.25 -16.49
N GLU A 45 -12.13 -4.63 -17.19
CA GLU A 45 -12.99 -3.67 -17.91
C GLU A 45 -13.69 -2.73 -16.92
N GLY A 46 -13.53 -1.44 -17.14
CA GLY A 46 -14.09 -0.42 -16.25
C GLY A 46 -13.33 -0.19 -14.94
N ALA A 47 -12.25 -0.94 -14.68
CA ALA A 47 -11.43 -0.75 -13.49
C ALA A 47 -10.67 0.58 -13.52
N THR A 48 -10.53 1.18 -12.35
CA THR A 48 -9.71 2.39 -12.17
C THR A 48 -8.24 2.06 -12.37
N ARG A 49 -7.55 2.87 -13.17
CA ARG A 49 -6.12 2.70 -13.46
C ARG A 49 -5.28 3.74 -12.76
N PHE A 50 -4.23 3.28 -12.12
CA PHE A 50 -3.29 4.08 -11.34
C PHE A 50 -1.93 4.06 -12.02
N VAL A 51 -1.30 5.23 -12.17
CA VAL A 51 0.05 5.33 -12.69
C VAL A 51 1.01 5.54 -11.52
N LEU A 52 1.94 4.62 -11.36
CA LEU A 52 2.88 4.56 -10.24
C LEU A 52 4.31 4.68 -10.74
N ARG A 53 5.20 5.13 -9.87
CA ARG A 53 6.66 5.11 -10.06
C ARG A 53 7.38 4.61 -8.82
N ALA A 54 8.60 4.11 -9.00
CA ALA A 54 9.49 3.74 -7.92
C ALA A 54 9.88 4.98 -7.07
N LEU A 55 10.15 4.76 -5.79
CA LEU A 55 10.73 5.77 -4.92
C LEU A 55 12.26 5.65 -4.91
N THR A 56 12.92 6.78 -4.95
CA THR A 56 14.35 6.85 -4.64
C THR A 56 14.58 6.62 -3.14
N PRO A 57 15.78 6.17 -2.72
CA PRO A 57 16.09 6.04 -1.29
C PRO A 57 15.84 7.31 -0.48
N PRO A 58 16.21 8.53 -0.94
CA PRO A 58 15.88 9.76 -0.25
C PRO A 58 14.39 10.02 -0.09
N GLN A 59 13.56 9.65 -1.07
CA GLN A 59 12.10 9.80 -0.97
C GLN A 59 11.50 8.86 0.08
N ARG A 60 12.00 7.62 0.19
CA ARG A 60 11.58 6.69 1.24
C ARG A 60 11.96 7.21 2.62
N GLU A 61 13.19 7.66 2.78
CA GLU A 61 13.65 8.25 4.03
C GLU A 61 12.84 9.50 4.41
N ALA A 62 12.54 10.37 3.44
CA ALA A 62 11.70 11.56 3.67
C ALA A 62 10.27 11.19 4.12
N ALA A 63 9.70 10.10 3.62
CA ALA A 63 8.39 9.61 4.05
C ALA A 63 8.42 9.14 5.52
N GLU A 64 9.46 8.42 5.92
CA GLU A 64 9.65 7.98 7.31
C GLU A 64 9.90 9.17 8.25
N VAL A 65 10.70 10.14 7.83
CA VAL A 65 10.96 11.38 8.60
C VAL A 65 9.68 12.20 8.77
N ALA A 66 8.88 12.35 7.72
CA ALA A 66 7.61 13.06 7.79
C ALA A 66 6.60 12.40 8.73
N ALA A 67 6.68 11.06 8.87
CA ALA A 67 5.88 10.29 9.81
C ALA A 67 6.40 10.35 11.25
N GLY A 68 7.59 10.85 11.49
CA GLY A 68 8.28 10.87 12.79
C GLY A 68 7.60 11.65 13.91
N VAL A 69 6.50 12.37 13.62
CA VAL A 69 5.60 12.96 14.64
C VAL A 69 4.91 11.84 15.45
N TYR A 70 4.71 10.67 14.86
CA TYR A 70 4.19 9.49 15.52
C TYR A 70 5.37 8.62 15.95
N ARG A 71 5.54 8.43 17.25
CA ARG A 71 6.60 7.57 17.76
C ARG A 71 6.43 6.15 17.21
N ARG A 72 7.46 5.68 16.53
CA ARG A 72 7.56 4.27 16.18
C ARG A 72 7.72 3.46 17.47
N SER A 73 6.64 2.87 17.95
CA SER A 73 6.63 2.00 19.10
C SER A 73 7.04 0.60 18.69
N GLU A 74 8.10 0.05 19.26
CA GLU A 74 8.46 -1.35 19.03
C GLU A 74 7.37 -2.30 19.54
N LEU A 75 6.78 -2.01 20.69
CA LEU A 75 5.62 -2.75 21.20
C LEU A 75 4.44 -2.67 20.21
N GLY A 76 4.13 -1.46 19.73
CA GLY A 76 3.06 -1.29 18.72
C GLY A 76 3.33 -2.07 17.43
N ARG A 77 4.59 -2.14 16.98
CA ARG A 77 4.98 -2.94 15.81
C ARG A 77 4.78 -4.44 16.06
N GLN A 78 5.17 -4.94 17.22
CA GLN A 78 4.99 -6.35 17.58
C GLN A 78 3.51 -6.71 17.66
N LEU A 79 2.69 -5.87 18.26
CA LEU A 79 1.24 -6.06 18.34
C LEU A 79 0.60 -6.02 16.94
N TRP A 80 1.02 -5.09 16.09
CA TRP A 80 0.56 -5.04 14.70
C TRP A 80 0.81 -6.35 13.94
N MET A 81 1.98 -6.97 14.14
CA MET A 81 2.32 -8.24 13.50
C MET A 81 1.56 -9.45 14.07
N GLN A 82 1.02 -9.33 15.29
CA GLN A 82 0.31 -10.40 15.99
C GLN A 82 -1.22 -10.32 15.81
N GLN A 83 -1.73 -9.21 15.26
CA GLN A 83 -3.16 -9.04 15.15
C GLN A 83 -3.78 -10.06 14.18
N PRO A 84 -4.99 -10.58 14.47
CA PRO A 84 -5.70 -11.48 13.58
C PRO A 84 -6.01 -10.85 12.21
N ASP A 85 -5.98 -11.66 11.16
CA ASP A 85 -6.32 -11.22 9.82
C ASP A 85 -7.82 -10.96 9.65
N GLU A 86 -8.66 -11.76 10.34
CA GLU A 86 -10.11 -11.66 10.26
C GLU A 86 -10.61 -10.40 11.01
N PRO A 87 -11.41 -9.50 10.37
CA PRO A 87 -11.77 -8.21 10.94
C PRO A 87 -12.50 -8.26 12.28
N ILE A 88 -13.41 -9.22 12.47
CA ILE A 88 -14.19 -9.34 13.71
C ILE A 88 -13.31 -9.86 14.85
N GLU A 89 -12.45 -10.84 14.56
CA GLU A 89 -11.49 -11.36 15.53
C GLU A 89 -10.47 -10.29 15.90
N ARG A 90 -9.99 -9.53 14.95
CA ARG A 90 -9.10 -8.38 15.17
C ARG A 90 -9.72 -7.35 16.10
N ALA A 91 -10.97 -6.97 15.85
CA ALA A 91 -11.69 -6.01 16.70
C ALA A 91 -11.84 -6.51 18.14
N ARG A 92 -12.18 -7.80 18.33
CA ARG A 92 -12.27 -8.42 19.65
C ARG A 92 -10.91 -8.47 20.35
N TRP A 93 -9.86 -8.86 19.62
CA TRP A 93 -8.50 -8.92 20.12
C TRP A 93 -8.01 -7.54 20.55
N GLN A 94 -8.16 -6.51 19.71
CA GLN A 94 -7.79 -5.13 20.04
C GLN A 94 -8.54 -4.62 21.28
N HIS A 95 -9.83 -4.95 21.41
CA HIS A 95 -10.62 -4.55 22.57
C HIS A 95 -10.16 -5.24 23.87
N ALA A 96 -9.64 -6.45 23.78
CA ALA A 96 -9.13 -7.22 24.92
C ALA A 96 -7.73 -6.80 25.39
N LEU A 97 -6.98 -6.02 24.58
CA LEU A 97 -5.65 -5.54 24.96
C LEU A 97 -5.72 -4.60 26.17
N PRO A 98 -4.69 -4.61 27.06
CA PRO A 98 -4.47 -3.57 28.04
C PRO A 98 -4.42 -2.17 27.41
N GLU A 99 -4.69 -1.14 28.19
CA GLU A 99 -4.79 0.24 27.68
C GLU A 99 -3.48 0.73 27.07
N ASP A 100 -2.37 0.46 27.72
CA ASP A 100 -1.01 0.82 27.25
C ASP A 100 -0.64 0.10 25.94
N GLU A 101 -1.05 -1.16 25.77
CA GLU A 101 -0.85 -1.90 24.53
C GLU A 101 -1.73 -1.37 23.40
N ARG A 102 -2.99 -1.02 23.69
CA ARG A 102 -3.87 -0.37 22.71
C ARG A 102 -3.35 0.98 22.26
N GLU A 103 -2.82 1.78 23.17
CA GLU A 103 -2.20 3.06 22.87
C GLU A 103 -0.95 2.88 21.99
N ALA A 104 -0.10 1.90 22.31
CA ALA A 104 1.09 1.59 21.53
C ALA A 104 0.73 1.12 20.11
N LEU A 105 -0.28 0.26 19.98
CA LEU A 105 -0.78 -0.20 18.68
C LEU A 105 -1.34 0.95 17.86
N GLY A 106 -2.21 1.77 18.42
CA GLY A 106 -2.79 2.93 17.75
C GLY A 106 -1.77 3.96 17.30
N SER A 107 -0.71 4.17 18.11
CA SER A 107 0.42 5.03 17.73
C SER A 107 1.20 4.47 16.53
N TYR A 108 1.40 3.15 16.46
CA TYR A 108 2.06 2.51 15.34
C TYR A 108 1.21 2.54 14.07
N GLU A 109 -0.10 2.32 14.18
CA GLU A 109 -1.05 2.44 13.07
C GLU A 109 -1.06 3.86 12.48
N GLY A 110 -1.04 4.88 13.35
CA GLY A 110 -0.93 6.28 12.94
C GLY A 110 0.39 6.58 12.20
N TYR A 111 1.49 6.03 12.68
CA TYR A 111 2.79 6.10 12.01
C TYR A 111 2.73 5.48 10.61
N LEU A 112 2.24 4.24 10.48
CA LEU A 112 2.12 3.56 9.18
C LEU A 112 1.22 4.33 8.20
N SER A 113 0.08 4.81 8.67
CA SER A 113 -0.84 5.58 7.84
C SER A 113 -0.17 6.84 7.27
N ARG A 114 0.68 7.49 8.07
CA ARG A 114 1.43 8.66 7.62
C ARG A 114 2.52 8.30 6.63
N VAL A 115 3.31 7.25 6.89
CA VAL A 115 4.34 6.76 5.96
C VAL A 115 3.70 6.42 4.62
N TYR A 116 2.62 5.65 4.62
CA TYR A 116 1.93 5.24 3.39
C TYR A 116 1.43 6.45 2.60
N ARG A 117 0.87 7.44 3.27
CA ARG A 117 0.41 8.67 2.62
C ARG A 117 1.55 9.44 1.95
N GLU A 118 2.69 9.57 2.61
CA GLU A 118 3.86 10.23 2.02
C GLU A 118 4.47 9.41 0.87
N MET A 119 4.48 8.08 0.97
CA MET A 119 4.90 7.21 -0.13
C MET A 119 3.98 7.35 -1.34
N LEU A 120 2.66 7.42 -1.13
CA LEU A 120 1.70 7.66 -2.21
C LEU A 120 1.90 9.03 -2.85
N ARG A 121 2.15 10.08 -2.07
CA ARG A 121 2.45 11.43 -2.61
C ARG A 121 3.67 11.42 -3.53
N ALA A 122 4.67 10.62 -3.22
CA ALA A 122 5.88 10.52 -4.02
C ALA A 122 5.76 9.54 -5.19
N GLY A 123 5.00 8.45 -5.04
CA GLY A 123 4.96 7.33 -5.98
C GLY A 123 3.69 7.23 -6.84
N LEU A 124 2.55 7.79 -6.41
CA LEU A 124 1.33 7.83 -7.21
C LEU A 124 1.33 9.09 -8.09
N VAL A 125 1.54 8.89 -9.39
CA VAL A 125 1.69 9.99 -10.36
C VAL A 125 0.36 10.59 -10.76
N ARG A 126 -0.62 9.73 -11.12
CA ARG A 126 -1.97 10.14 -11.53
C ARG A 126 -2.96 8.97 -11.48
N ILE A 127 -4.23 9.29 -11.51
CA ILE A 127 -5.33 8.34 -11.71
C ILE A 127 -5.92 8.63 -13.09
N ILE A 128 -5.94 7.63 -13.97
CA ILE A 128 -6.39 7.81 -15.36
C ILE A 128 -7.87 8.19 -15.38
N GLY A 129 -8.19 9.22 -16.16
CA GLY A 129 -9.56 9.74 -16.28
C GLY A 129 -9.99 10.68 -15.13
N HIS A 130 -9.09 11.02 -14.22
CA HIS A 130 -9.37 11.94 -13.11
C HIS A 130 -8.34 13.06 -13.05
N ASP A 131 -8.81 14.29 -12.91
CA ASP A 131 -7.97 15.47 -12.72
C ASP A 131 -7.85 15.82 -11.24
N GLY A 132 -6.71 16.40 -10.86
CA GLY A 132 -6.42 16.86 -9.50
C GLY A 132 -5.37 16.03 -8.77
N ASP A 133 -5.17 16.33 -7.49
CA ASP A 133 -4.22 15.61 -6.64
C ASP A 133 -4.67 14.15 -6.45
N PRO A 134 -3.88 13.17 -6.87
CA PRO A 134 -4.31 11.77 -6.82
C PRO A 134 -4.49 11.24 -5.39
N VAL A 135 -3.75 11.75 -4.40
CA VAL A 135 -3.90 11.34 -3.00
C VAL A 135 -5.19 11.90 -2.40
N GLU A 136 -5.56 13.13 -2.75
CA GLU A 136 -6.84 13.71 -2.35
C GLU A 136 -8.03 12.98 -3.00
N LEU A 137 -7.86 12.50 -4.23
CA LEU A 137 -8.86 11.67 -4.89
C LEU A 137 -9.06 10.33 -4.17
N LEU A 138 -7.97 9.70 -3.72
CA LEU A 138 -8.04 8.47 -2.92
C LEU A 138 -8.79 8.68 -1.60
N ASP A 139 -8.68 9.84 -0.97
CA ASP A 139 -9.42 10.16 0.28
C ASP A 139 -10.93 10.15 0.10
N LYS A 140 -11.42 10.27 -1.13
CA LYS A 140 -12.85 10.24 -1.49
C LYS A 140 -13.39 8.83 -1.72
N VAL A 141 -12.54 7.81 -1.79
CA VAL A 141 -12.96 6.42 -1.99
C VAL A 141 -13.84 5.95 -0.83
N ARG A 142 -14.95 5.32 -1.16
CA ARG A 142 -15.92 4.76 -0.19
C ARG A 142 -16.28 3.33 -0.60
N PRO A 143 -16.56 2.45 0.34
CA PRO A 143 -16.48 2.63 1.80
C PRO A 143 -15.03 2.73 2.30
N GLU A 144 -14.86 3.15 3.55
CA GLU A 144 -13.53 3.46 4.12
C GLU A 144 -12.58 2.25 4.14
N HIS A 145 -13.07 1.05 4.37
CA HIS A 145 -12.25 -0.14 4.35
C HIS A 145 -11.66 -0.43 2.96
N HIS A 146 -12.38 -0.13 1.87
CA HIS A 146 -11.83 -0.20 0.51
C HIS A 146 -10.69 0.80 0.32
N ARG A 147 -10.83 2.01 0.86
CA ARG A 147 -9.78 3.01 0.82
C ARG A 147 -8.50 2.53 1.51
N GLN A 148 -8.63 1.92 2.70
CA GLN A 148 -7.48 1.40 3.44
C GLN A 148 -6.77 0.28 2.68
N LEU A 149 -7.51 -0.68 2.14
CA LEU A 149 -6.96 -1.76 1.33
C LEU A 149 -6.29 -1.24 0.07
N LEU A 150 -6.91 -0.27 -0.62
CA LEU A 150 -6.35 0.37 -1.79
C LEU A 150 -5.02 1.08 -1.47
N PHE A 151 -4.95 1.82 -0.35
CA PHE A 151 -3.70 2.46 0.08
C PHE A 151 -2.59 1.43 0.30
N GLN A 152 -2.88 0.34 1.00
CA GLN A 152 -1.92 -0.73 1.26
C GLN A 152 -1.44 -1.38 -0.04
N GLU A 153 -2.34 -1.66 -0.96
CA GLU A 153 -2.03 -2.27 -2.25
C GLU A 153 -1.14 -1.37 -3.11
N LEU A 154 -1.51 -0.10 -3.28
CA LEU A 154 -0.72 0.85 -4.07
C LEU A 154 0.67 1.09 -3.47
N VAL A 155 0.77 1.17 -2.14
CA VAL A 155 2.06 1.26 -1.46
C VAL A 155 2.90 0.00 -1.68
N ALA A 156 2.30 -1.18 -1.63
CA ALA A 156 2.99 -2.44 -1.91
C ALA A 156 3.54 -2.47 -3.35
N HIS A 157 2.76 -2.02 -4.33
CA HIS A 157 3.25 -1.87 -5.71
C HIS A 157 4.43 -0.90 -5.81
N ILE A 158 4.35 0.27 -5.17
CA ILE A 158 5.43 1.26 -5.15
C ILE A 158 6.69 0.68 -4.48
N GLN A 159 6.54 -0.02 -3.36
CA GLN A 159 7.66 -0.67 -2.67
C GLN A 159 8.32 -1.74 -3.53
N ASN A 160 7.52 -2.59 -4.19
CA ASN A 160 8.02 -3.63 -5.09
C ASN A 160 8.77 -3.07 -6.30
N LEU A 161 8.31 -1.93 -6.84
CA LEU A 161 9.04 -1.21 -7.89
C LEU A 161 10.37 -0.62 -7.39
N SER A 162 10.41 -0.24 -6.12
CA SER A 162 11.57 0.43 -5.51
C SER A 162 12.62 -0.56 -5.00
N THR A 163 12.31 -1.86 -4.97
CA THR A 163 13.26 -2.92 -4.64
C THR A 163 13.91 -3.45 -5.92
N LEU A 164 15.21 -3.73 -5.87
CA LEU A 164 15.85 -4.46 -6.96
C LEU A 164 15.19 -5.84 -7.08
N PRO A 165 14.88 -6.31 -8.29
CA PRO A 165 14.46 -7.69 -8.44
C PRO A 165 15.51 -8.59 -7.82
N ALA A 166 15.09 -9.51 -6.96
CA ALA A 166 15.97 -10.58 -6.50
C ALA A 166 16.51 -11.26 -7.75
N GLU A 167 17.83 -11.32 -7.89
CA GLU A 167 18.47 -11.97 -9.02
C GLU A 167 17.84 -13.35 -9.19
N GLY A 168 17.22 -13.55 -10.34
CA GLY A 168 16.69 -14.85 -10.70
C GLY A 168 17.84 -15.86 -10.68
N LYS A 169 17.72 -16.85 -9.81
CA LYS A 169 18.52 -18.06 -9.89
C LYS A 169 18.06 -18.93 -11.05
#